data_c93da704cd00f9eed17ca07a406c627a
#
_entry.id   c93da704cd00f9eed17ca07a406c627a
#
_cell.length_a   1.000
_cell.length_b   1.000
_cell.length_c   1.000
_cell.angle_alpha   90.00
_cell.angle_beta   90.00
_cell.angle_gamma   90.00
#
_symmetry.space_group_name_H-M   'P 1'
#
loop_
_entity.id
_entity.type
_entity.pdbx_description
1 polymer ?
#
loop_
_entity_poly.entity_id
_entity_poly.type
_entity_poly.pdbx_seq_one_letter_code
_entity_poly.pdbx_strand_id
1 'polypeptide(L)'
;MSEHDGKVIAVVGATGLQGRAVTRRLLADGWAVRALTRDPAGKQARALAALGADVQRADAADEASLRLSFTGAHGVYSVQNHHISGYDGEIEQGRNVADAAAGASIRHLVYASAGPDVAGTGVGSWETKVAVTEHARNVEVPLTVLRPMAFMELMTDRKFYPAASVWHLMPKLMGPSRPVGWISVEDIAVIAAKAFTDPGAFTGRDLALVSDVRSIDECRAIWRDVTGRPPRRFAMPVWMFERFSGTDETTMWRWLRDNHVDLDTRPTQEIHPEALTVRQWLGAKKAPSRPGATGRGRGPLAV
;
A
#
# COMPACT_ATOMS: atom_id res chain seq x y z
N MET A 1 21.59 20.07 6.21
CA MET A 1 21.72 18.62 5.99
C MET A 1 20.46 17.98 6.51
N SER A 2 19.82 17.12 5.73
CA SER A 2 18.63 16.37 6.18
C SER A 2 19.07 15.37 7.28
N GLU A 3 18.20 15.10 8.26
CA GLU A 3 18.41 14.06 9.29
C GLU A 3 18.66 12.66 8.69
N HIS A 4 18.29 12.46 7.42
CA HIS A 4 18.37 11.23 6.67
C HIS A 4 19.53 11.21 5.65
N ASP A 5 20.42 12.21 5.69
CA ASP A 5 21.48 12.38 4.70
C ASP A 5 22.38 11.14 4.60
N GLY A 6 22.50 10.60 3.39
CA GLY A 6 23.23 9.36 3.11
C GLY A 6 22.54 8.03 3.47
N LYS A 7 21.36 8.05 4.11
CA LYS A 7 20.61 6.82 4.44
C LYS A 7 19.71 6.43 3.27
N VAL A 8 19.83 5.20 2.79
CA VAL A 8 19.08 4.67 1.64
C VAL A 8 17.97 3.73 2.13
N ILE A 9 16.75 3.94 1.65
CA ILE A 9 15.66 2.98 1.79
C ILE A 9 15.45 2.25 0.46
N ALA A 10 15.57 0.92 0.48
CA ALA A 10 15.22 0.10 -0.66
C ALA A 10 13.71 -0.20 -0.65
N VAL A 11 13.04 -0.03 -1.78
CA VAL A 11 11.60 -0.25 -1.91
C VAL A 11 11.35 -1.39 -2.89
N VAL A 12 10.95 -2.55 -2.38
CA VAL A 12 10.49 -3.69 -3.17
C VAL A 12 9.04 -3.45 -3.58
N GLY A 13 8.69 -3.73 -4.84
CA GLY A 13 7.37 -3.39 -5.37
C GLY A 13 7.18 -1.89 -5.66
N ALA A 14 8.26 -1.14 -5.85
CA ALA A 14 8.27 0.32 -6.01
C ALA A 14 7.34 0.86 -7.10
N THR A 15 7.11 0.09 -8.18
CA THR A 15 6.23 0.51 -9.29
C THR A 15 4.75 0.21 -9.06
N GLY A 16 4.39 -0.50 -8.00
CA GLY A 16 3.03 -0.79 -7.58
C GLY A 16 2.31 0.41 -6.94
N LEU A 17 1.07 0.23 -6.55
CA LEU A 17 0.24 1.30 -5.97
C LEU A 17 0.84 1.82 -4.65
N GLN A 18 1.08 0.94 -3.68
CA GLN A 18 1.68 1.29 -2.39
C GLN A 18 3.14 1.73 -2.54
N GLY A 19 3.97 0.91 -3.24
CA GLY A 19 5.39 1.19 -3.37
C GLY A 19 5.70 2.57 -4.00
N ARG A 20 4.88 3.01 -4.96
CA ARG A 20 5.01 4.37 -5.53
C ARG A 20 4.67 5.47 -4.53
N ALA A 21 3.64 5.29 -3.72
CA ALA A 21 3.28 6.25 -2.68
C ALA A 21 4.41 6.35 -1.64
N VAL A 22 4.91 5.20 -1.16
CA VAL A 22 6.03 5.14 -0.21
C VAL A 22 7.30 5.76 -0.79
N THR A 23 7.67 5.42 -2.05
CA THR A 23 8.84 6.01 -2.71
C THR A 23 8.73 7.54 -2.77
N ARG A 24 7.59 8.07 -3.21
CA ARG A 24 7.37 9.52 -3.27
C ARG A 24 7.46 10.19 -1.90
N ARG A 25 6.87 9.56 -0.90
CA ARG A 25 6.87 10.09 0.46
C ARG A 25 8.29 10.13 1.04
N LEU A 26 9.04 9.04 0.92
CA LEU A 26 10.42 8.97 1.39
C LEU A 26 11.32 10.01 0.73
N LEU A 27 11.20 10.19 -0.60
CA LEU A 27 11.94 11.23 -1.32
C LEU A 27 11.56 12.64 -0.84
N ALA A 28 10.27 12.90 -0.60
CA ALA A 28 9.80 14.18 -0.08
C ALA A 28 10.29 14.46 1.33
N ASP A 29 10.50 13.43 2.15
CA ASP A 29 11.04 13.51 3.50
C ASP A 29 12.60 13.57 3.51
N GLY A 30 13.25 13.55 2.34
CA GLY A 30 14.71 13.70 2.19
C GLY A 30 15.50 12.40 2.33
N TRP A 31 14.86 11.24 2.24
CA TRP A 31 15.56 9.96 2.15
C TRP A 31 16.14 9.75 0.75
N ALA A 32 17.29 9.11 0.64
CA ALA A 32 17.69 8.46 -0.60
C ALA A 32 16.86 7.18 -0.80
N VAL A 33 16.30 6.98 -1.99
CA VAL A 33 15.44 5.83 -2.28
C VAL A 33 15.98 5.01 -3.42
N ARG A 34 16.16 3.72 -3.18
CA ARG A 34 16.46 2.71 -4.19
C ARG A 34 15.15 2.00 -4.55
N ALA A 35 14.60 2.34 -5.73
CA ALA A 35 13.35 1.80 -6.22
C ALA A 35 13.58 0.52 -7.03
N LEU A 36 13.18 -0.63 -6.50
CA LEU A 36 13.43 -1.93 -7.11
C LEU A 36 12.29 -2.36 -8.03
N THR A 37 12.66 -2.78 -9.25
CA THR A 37 11.71 -3.24 -10.28
C THR A 37 12.36 -4.22 -11.24
N ARG A 38 11.55 -5.12 -11.82
CA ARG A 38 11.99 -6.00 -12.91
C ARG A 38 12.16 -5.25 -14.24
N ASP A 39 11.44 -4.12 -14.40
CA ASP A 39 11.48 -3.30 -15.62
C ASP A 39 11.85 -1.83 -15.30
N PRO A 40 13.15 -1.49 -15.25
CA PRO A 40 13.58 -0.10 -15.02
C PRO A 40 13.19 0.87 -16.14
N ALA A 41 12.94 0.36 -17.36
CA ALA A 41 12.51 1.16 -18.50
C ALA A 41 10.98 1.40 -18.52
N GLY A 42 10.23 0.78 -17.63
CA GLY A 42 8.79 0.91 -17.55
C GLY A 42 8.34 2.34 -17.19
N LYS A 43 7.13 2.71 -17.61
CA LYS A 43 6.58 4.05 -17.40
C LYS A 43 6.63 4.51 -15.93
N GLN A 44 6.29 3.61 -15.00
CA GLN A 44 6.26 3.95 -13.57
C GLN A 44 7.68 4.09 -12.99
N ALA A 45 8.61 3.25 -13.42
CA ALA A 45 10.01 3.31 -13.05
C ALA A 45 10.65 4.63 -13.47
N ARG A 46 10.47 5.03 -14.75
CA ARG A 46 10.92 6.33 -15.25
C ARG A 46 10.31 7.52 -14.49
N ALA A 47 9.04 7.43 -14.10
CA ALA A 47 8.41 8.47 -13.31
C ALA A 47 9.03 8.59 -11.91
N LEU A 48 9.44 7.49 -11.28
CA LEU A 48 10.15 7.50 -10.00
C LEU A 48 11.58 8.04 -10.15
N ALA A 49 12.29 7.66 -11.21
CA ALA A 49 13.62 8.20 -11.53
C ALA A 49 13.58 9.73 -11.73
N ALA A 50 12.56 10.24 -12.41
CA ALA A 50 12.36 11.69 -12.58
C ALA A 50 12.11 12.45 -11.27
N LEU A 51 11.68 11.76 -10.21
CA LEU A 51 11.54 12.30 -8.85
C LEU A 51 12.81 12.18 -8.00
N GLY A 52 13.87 11.56 -8.54
CA GLY A 52 15.14 11.40 -7.84
C GLY A 52 15.38 10.03 -7.22
N ALA A 53 14.53 9.03 -7.47
CA ALA A 53 14.78 7.67 -7.02
C ALA A 53 15.91 7.02 -7.85
N ASP A 54 16.82 6.29 -7.19
CA ASP A 54 17.74 5.37 -7.82
C ASP A 54 16.98 4.10 -8.24
N VAL A 55 16.60 4.00 -9.52
CA VAL A 55 15.85 2.86 -10.04
C VAL A 55 16.79 1.74 -10.43
N GLN A 56 16.66 0.60 -9.75
CA GLN A 56 17.50 -0.57 -9.99
C GLN A 56 16.66 -1.78 -10.44
N ARG A 57 17.29 -2.60 -11.30
CA ARG A 57 16.72 -3.88 -11.69
C ARG A 57 16.91 -4.89 -10.55
N ALA A 58 15.81 -5.43 -10.03
CA ALA A 58 15.81 -6.54 -9.09
C ALA A 58 14.56 -7.39 -9.27
N ASP A 59 14.67 -8.68 -8.97
CA ASP A 59 13.56 -9.63 -8.93
C ASP A 59 13.44 -10.21 -7.52
N ALA A 60 12.26 -10.10 -6.93
CA ALA A 60 12.01 -10.65 -5.61
C ALA A 60 12.00 -12.19 -5.57
N ALA A 61 11.88 -12.85 -6.72
CA ALA A 61 12.06 -14.29 -6.83
C ALA A 61 13.56 -14.72 -6.84
N ASP A 62 14.49 -13.77 -6.97
CA ASP A 62 15.93 -13.99 -6.94
C ASP A 62 16.54 -13.34 -5.70
N GLU A 63 16.80 -14.15 -4.67
CA GLU A 63 17.39 -13.70 -3.41
C GLU A 63 18.77 -13.06 -3.60
N ALA A 64 19.59 -13.55 -4.53
CA ALA A 64 20.91 -12.98 -4.81
C ALA A 64 20.78 -11.55 -5.37
N SER A 65 19.82 -11.33 -6.26
CA SER A 65 19.45 -10.00 -6.77
C SER A 65 19.04 -9.04 -5.64
N LEU A 66 18.26 -9.54 -4.67
CA LEU A 66 17.83 -8.74 -3.50
C LEU A 66 19.01 -8.42 -2.57
N ARG A 67 19.88 -9.38 -2.26
CA ARG A 67 21.08 -9.16 -1.43
C ARG A 67 21.97 -8.07 -1.99
N LEU A 68 22.21 -8.09 -3.30
CA LEU A 68 22.95 -7.03 -4.00
C LEU A 68 22.24 -5.68 -3.85
N SER A 69 20.92 -5.67 -4.06
CA SER A 69 20.11 -4.46 -3.99
C SER A 69 19.97 -3.89 -2.58
N PHE A 70 20.15 -4.70 -1.55
CA PHE A 70 20.08 -4.25 -0.13
C PHE A 70 21.44 -3.83 0.42
N THR A 71 22.53 -4.10 -0.30
CA THR A 71 23.87 -3.68 0.13
C THR A 71 23.92 -2.17 0.42
N GLY A 72 24.29 -1.81 1.65
CA GLY A 72 24.35 -0.42 2.13
C GLY A 72 22.98 0.25 2.32
N ALA A 73 21.88 -0.47 2.17
CA ALA A 73 20.57 0.09 2.53
C ALA A 73 20.43 0.22 4.05
N HIS A 74 19.81 1.32 4.48
CA HIS A 74 19.46 1.55 5.87
C HIS A 74 18.21 0.75 6.27
N GLY A 75 17.23 0.66 5.38
CA GLY A 75 15.99 -0.08 5.58
C GLY A 75 15.39 -0.57 4.30
N VAL A 76 14.39 -1.46 4.42
CA VAL A 76 13.67 -2.03 3.29
C VAL A 76 12.17 -1.90 3.52
N TYR A 77 11.46 -1.33 2.54
CA TYR A 77 10.02 -1.46 2.42
C TYR A 77 9.68 -2.60 1.47
N SER A 78 8.78 -3.50 1.88
CA SER A 78 8.47 -4.71 1.13
C SER A 78 6.98 -4.88 0.92
N VAL A 79 6.55 -5.01 -0.35
CA VAL A 79 5.19 -5.37 -0.73
C VAL A 79 5.21 -6.30 -1.94
N GLN A 80 4.52 -7.45 -1.83
CA GLN A 80 4.31 -8.42 -2.89
C GLN A 80 2.85 -8.42 -3.33
N ASN A 81 2.58 -9.03 -4.51
CA ASN A 81 1.25 -9.06 -5.09
C ASN A 81 1.00 -10.40 -5.82
N HIS A 82 0.12 -11.23 -5.27
CA HIS A 82 -0.26 -12.54 -5.82
C HIS A 82 -0.87 -12.47 -7.22
N HIS A 83 -1.50 -11.37 -7.60
CA HIS A 83 -2.01 -11.20 -8.97
C HIS A 83 -0.91 -11.22 -10.04
N ILE A 84 0.35 -11.01 -9.64
CA ILE A 84 1.51 -11.00 -10.55
C ILE A 84 2.25 -12.34 -10.51
N SER A 85 2.44 -12.90 -9.32
CA SER A 85 3.31 -14.06 -9.08
C SER A 85 2.56 -15.34 -8.69
N GLY A 86 1.24 -15.28 -8.51
CA GLY A 86 0.48 -16.33 -7.86
C GLY A 86 0.69 -16.34 -6.34
N TYR A 87 -0.04 -17.19 -5.63
CA TYR A 87 0.05 -17.27 -4.16
C TYR A 87 1.40 -17.83 -3.71
N ASP A 88 1.85 -18.93 -4.31
CA ASP A 88 3.15 -19.54 -3.98
C ASP A 88 4.31 -18.58 -4.26
N GLY A 89 4.26 -17.90 -5.43
CA GLY A 89 5.26 -16.91 -5.79
C GLY A 89 5.25 -15.67 -4.89
N GLU A 90 4.10 -15.26 -4.36
CA GLU A 90 4.04 -14.19 -3.35
C GLU A 90 4.72 -14.59 -2.06
N ILE A 91 4.48 -15.83 -1.57
CA ILE A 91 5.12 -16.38 -0.37
C ILE A 91 6.64 -16.47 -0.58
N GLU A 92 7.08 -17.05 -1.69
CA GLU A 92 8.50 -17.16 -2.03
C GLU A 92 9.18 -15.78 -2.05
N GLN A 93 8.61 -14.82 -2.78
CA GLN A 93 9.13 -13.47 -2.87
C GLN A 93 9.21 -12.77 -1.51
N GLY A 94 8.19 -12.93 -0.67
CA GLY A 94 8.17 -12.35 0.67
C GLY A 94 9.26 -12.92 1.58
N ARG A 95 9.46 -14.25 1.54
CA ARG A 95 10.52 -14.95 2.28
C ARG A 95 11.91 -14.52 1.80
N ASN A 96 12.14 -14.51 0.50
CA ASN A 96 13.40 -14.05 -0.08
C ASN A 96 13.76 -12.62 0.35
N VAL A 97 12.77 -11.72 0.42
CA VAL A 97 13.00 -10.36 0.91
C VAL A 97 13.40 -10.35 2.38
N ALA A 98 12.73 -11.13 3.24
CA ALA A 98 13.05 -11.20 4.67
C ALA A 98 14.47 -11.78 4.88
N ASP A 99 14.82 -12.87 4.19
CA ASP A 99 16.11 -13.52 4.26
C ASP A 99 17.24 -12.62 3.74
N ALA A 100 17.03 -11.96 2.60
CA ALA A 100 17.99 -11.01 2.05
C ALA A 100 18.18 -9.79 2.96
N ALA A 101 17.12 -9.32 3.61
CA ALA A 101 17.17 -8.20 4.55
C ALA A 101 17.98 -8.56 5.81
N ALA A 102 17.75 -9.74 6.38
CA ALA A 102 18.55 -10.25 7.51
C ALA A 102 20.02 -10.40 7.11
N GLY A 103 20.29 -11.01 5.94
CA GLY A 103 21.65 -11.21 5.43
C GLY A 103 22.40 -9.92 5.10
N ALA A 104 21.71 -8.84 4.75
CA ALA A 104 22.28 -7.52 4.50
C ALA A 104 22.42 -6.66 5.79
N SER A 105 22.02 -7.19 6.93
CA SER A 105 22.07 -6.49 8.23
C SER A 105 21.39 -5.12 8.19
N ILE A 106 20.26 -5.01 7.51
CA ILE A 106 19.49 -3.77 7.46
C ILE A 106 18.93 -3.42 8.85
N ARG A 107 18.72 -2.14 9.10
CA ARG A 107 18.26 -1.66 10.41
C ARG A 107 16.76 -1.78 10.62
N HIS A 108 15.98 -1.87 9.55
CA HIS A 108 14.53 -1.96 9.67
C HIS A 108 13.88 -2.51 8.39
N LEU A 109 13.10 -3.57 8.53
CA LEU A 109 12.20 -4.09 7.51
C LEU A 109 10.78 -3.63 7.83
N VAL A 110 10.16 -2.89 6.90
CA VAL A 110 8.74 -2.53 6.97
C VAL A 110 8.00 -3.38 5.92
N TYR A 111 7.24 -4.34 6.40
CA TYR A 111 6.49 -5.28 5.55
C TYR A 111 5.03 -4.86 5.42
N ALA A 112 4.57 -4.67 4.18
CA ALA A 112 3.17 -4.42 3.87
C ALA A 112 2.41 -5.74 3.72
N SER A 113 1.79 -6.16 4.79
CA SER A 113 0.84 -7.26 4.88
C SER A 113 -0.57 -6.79 4.50
N ALA A 114 -1.61 -7.53 4.86
CA ALA A 114 -3.01 -7.17 4.68
C ALA A 114 -3.92 -8.02 5.58
N GLY A 115 -5.15 -7.57 5.77
CA GLY A 115 -6.19 -8.35 6.40
C GLY A 115 -6.06 -8.49 7.93
N PRO A 116 -6.80 -9.43 8.52
CA PRO A 116 -6.94 -9.54 9.97
C PRO A 116 -5.80 -10.29 10.67
N ASP A 117 -4.76 -10.76 9.95
CA ASP A 117 -3.68 -11.60 10.46
C ASP A 117 -4.19 -12.90 11.11
N VAL A 118 -5.14 -13.53 10.45
CA VAL A 118 -5.77 -14.80 10.87
C VAL A 118 -5.62 -15.82 9.76
N ALA A 119 -5.08 -16.99 10.09
CA ALA A 119 -4.98 -18.12 9.18
C ALA A 119 -6.32 -18.88 9.07
N GLY A 120 -6.47 -19.67 8.01
CA GLY A 120 -7.64 -20.53 7.80
C GLY A 120 -8.90 -19.78 7.35
N THR A 121 -8.73 -18.59 6.79
CA THR A 121 -9.83 -17.76 6.25
C THR A 121 -10.33 -18.27 4.91
N GLY A 122 -9.51 -19.03 4.17
CA GLY A 122 -9.74 -19.41 2.78
C GLY A 122 -9.57 -18.26 1.79
N VAL A 123 -9.13 -17.08 2.25
CA VAL A 123 -8.79 -15.91 1.42
C VAL A 123 -7.32 -15.98 1.07
N GLY A 124 -7.00 -16.41 -0.16
CA GLY A 124 -5.62 -16.70 -0.57
C GLY A 124 -4.68 -15.53 -0.37
N SER A 125 -5.12 -14.31 -0.69
CA SER A 125 -4.33 -13.08 -0.49
C SER A 125 -4.02 -12.77 0.98
N TRP A 126 -4.80 -13.24 1.93
CA TRP A 126 -4.51 -13.10 3.36
C TRP A 126 -3.61 -14.23 3.86
N GLU A 127 -3.88 -15.47 3.43
CA GLU A 127 -3.06 -16.63 3.80
C GLU A 127 -1.60 -16.45 3.38
N THR A 128 -1.34 -15.89 2.19
CA THR A 128 0.03 -15.57 1.75
C THR A 128 0.70 -14.55 2.66
N LYS A 129 -0.03 -13.54 3.10
CA LYS A 129 0.48 -12.49 3.99
C LYS A 129 0.81 -13.02 5.38
N VAL A 130 -0.03 -13.90 5.92
CA VAL A 130 0.24 -14.59 7.20
C VAL A 130 1.52 -15.41 7.07
N ALA A 131 1.65 -16.24 6.02
CA ALA A 131 2.83 -17.08 5.82
C ALA A 131 4.14 -16.29 5.69
N VAL A 132 4.10 -15.15 5.00
CA VAL A 132 5.27 -14.24 4.90
C VAL A 132 5.57 -13.56 6.21
N THR A 133 4.53 -13.09 6.93
CA THR A 133 4.70 -12.44 8.25
C THR A 133 5.32 -13.40 9.27
N GLU A 134 4.85 -14.65 9.32
CA GLU A 134 5.41 -15.68 10.20
C GLU A 134 6.89 -15.95 9.88
N HIS A 135 7.25 -16.08 8.61
CA HIS A 135 8.64 -16.24 8.20
C HIS A 135 9.49 -15.03 8.59
N ALA A 136 9.03 -13.82 8.31
CA ALA A 136 9.76 -12.59 8.63
C ALA A 136 9.97 -12.38 10.13
N ARG A 137 9.07 -12.88 10.99
CA ARG A 137 9.22 -12.88 12.45
C ARG A 137 10.28 -13.87 12.94
N ASN A 138 10.55 -14.93 12.17
CA ASN A 138 11.51 -15.98 12.51
C ASN A 138 12.94 -15.68 12.05
N VAL A 139 13.14 -14.67 11.20
CA VAL A 139 14.47 -14.22 10.79
C VAL A 139 14.91 -13.03 11.65
N GLU A 140 16.23 -12.93 11.90
CA GLU A 140 16.81 -11.89 12.76
C GLU A 140 16.89 -10.54 12.02
N VAL A 141 15.74 -9.88 11.81
CA VAL A 141 15.64 -8.53 11.24
C VAL A 141 14.65 -7.67 12.05
N PRO A 142 15.01 -6.43 12.42
CA PRO A 142 14.05 -5.53 13.03
C PRO A 142 12.84 -5.31 12.11
N LEU A 143 11.65 -5.75 12.51
CA LEU A 143 10.46 -5.85 11.66
C LEU A 143 9.33 -4.94 12.17
N THR A 144 8.67 -4.23 11.25
CA THR A 144 7.33 -3.67 11.44
C THR A 144 6.39 -4.24 10.39
N VAL A 145 5.24 -4.74 10.81
CA VAL A 145 4.19 -5.22 9.91
C VAL A 145 3.10 -4.17 9.82
N LEU A 146 2.78 -3.73 8.60
CA LEU A 146 1.68 -2.83 8.32
C LEU A 146 0.55 -3.61 7.64
N ARG A 147 -0.64 -3.64 8.24
CA ARG A 147 -1.81 -4.36 7.73
C ARG A 147 -2.92 -3.38 7.36
N PRO A 148 -2.82 -2.74 6.18
CA PRO A 148 -3.92 -1.91 5.71
C PRO A 148 -5.15 -2.78 5.44
N MET A 149 -6.32 -2.22 5.80
CA MET A 149 -7.60 -2.82 5.46
C MET A 149 -7.98 -2.48 4.01
N ALA A 150 -9.14 -1.94 3.73
CA ALA A 150 -9.52 -1.60 2.36
C ALA A 150 -8.91 -0.26 1.92
N PHE A 151 -8.32 -0.24 0.71
CA PHE A 151 -7.81 1.01 0.14
C PHE A 151 -8.94 1.90 -0.37
N MET A 152 -8.89 3.19 -0.07
CA MET A 152 -9.84 4.16 -0.64
C MET A 152 -9.75 4.22 -2.17
N GLU A 153 -8.58 3.92 -2.73
CA GLU A 153 -8.33 3.83 -4.17
C GLU A 153 -9.19 2.79 -4.88
N LEU A 154 -9.66 1.75 -4.19
CA LEU A 154 -10.61 0.77 -4.72
C LEU A 154 -11.90 1.43 -5.26
N MET A 155 -12.27 2.60 -4.72
CA MET A 155 -13.47 3.33 -5.14
C MET A 155 -13.32 4.04 -6.48
N THR A 156 -12.09 4.33 -6.93
CA THR A 156 -11.83 5.20 -8.09
C THR A 156 -10.87 4.62 -9.13
N ASP A 157 -9.93 3.80 -8.75
CA ASP A 157 -8.95 3.25 -9.69
C ASP A 157 -9.62 2.19 -10.59
N ARG A 158 -9.57 2.43 -11.89
CA ARG A 158 -10.18 1.58 -12.92
C ARG A 158 -9.64 0.17 -12.94
N LYS A 159 -8.42 -0.05 -12.45
CA LYS A 159 -7.80 -1.38 -12.35
C LYS A 159 -8.56 -2.31 -11.39
N PHE A 160 -9.27 -1.75 -10.43
CA PHE A 160 -10.10 -2.52 -9.48
C PHE A 160 -11.55 -2.68 -9.93
N TYR A 161 -11.90 -2.23 -11.16
CA TYR A 161 -13.26 -2.32 -11.70
C TYR A 161 -14.35 -1.83 -10.72
N PRO A 162 -14.21 -0.62 -10.11
CA PRO A 162 -15.02 -0.21 -8.96
C PRO A 162 -16.52 -0.27 -9.20
N ALA A 163 -16.98 -0.06 -10.43
CA ALA A 163 -18.41 -0.12 -10.77
C ALA A 163 -19.02 -1.52 -10.56
N ALA A 164 -18.25 -2.58 -10.80
CA ALA A 164 -18.65 -3.97 -10.58
C ALA A 164 -18.25 -4.45 -9.18
N SER A 165 -17.01 -4.23 -8.76
CA SER A 165 -16.49 -4.72 -7.49
C SER A 165 -17.08 -3.97 -6.30
N VAL A 166 -16.58 -2.77 -6.00
CA VAL A 166 -16.91 -2.01 -4.79
C VAL A 166 -18.37 -1.53 -4.78
N TRP A 167 -18.87 -1.04 -5.92
CA TRP A 167 -20.19 -0.43 -5.96
C TRP A 167 -21.34 -1.40 -6.23
N HIS A 168 -21.04 -2.65 -6.63
CA HIS A 168 -22.08 -3.66 -6.89
C HIS A 168 -21.89 -4.96 -6.10
N LEU A 169 -20.77 -5.68 -6.31
CA LEU A 169 -20.59 -7.04 -5.76
C LEU A 169 -20.26 -7.04 -4.27
N MET A 170 -19.37 -6.17 -3.83
CA MET A 170 -18.98 -6.07 -2.42
C MET A 170 -20.19 -5.90 -1.49
N PRO A 171 -21.08 -4.90 -1.69
CA PRO A 171 -22.27 -4.77 -0.85
C PRO A 171 -23.28 -5.91 -1.02
N LYS A 172 -23.31 -6.57 -2.19
CA LYS A 172 -24.17 -7.73 -2.42
C LYS A 172 -23.72 -8.96 -1.64
N LEU A 173 -22.41 -9.17 -1.53
CA LEU A 173 -21.82 -10.36 -0.91
C LEU A 173 -21.55 -10.18 0.58
N MET A 174 -21.10 -9.00 0.99
CA MET A 174 -20.75 -8.70 2.36
C MET A 174 -21.91 -8.10 3.17
N GLY A 175 -22.83 -7.42 2.50
CA GLY A 175 -23.87 -6.59 3.10
C GLY A 175 -23.60 -5.09 2.93
N PRO A 176 -24.60 -4.32 2.48
CA PRO A 176 -24.40 -2.91 2.14
C PRO A 176 -24.12 -2.01 3.36
N SER A 177 -24.62 -2.39 4.54
CA SER A 177 -24.46 -1.66 5.81
C SER A 177 -23.31 -2.21 6.68
N ARG A 178 -22.60 -3.26 6.21
CA ARG A 178 -21.47 -3.81 6.95
C ARG A 178 -20.34 -2.78 7.03
N PRO A 179 -19.78 -2.50 8.21
CA PRO A 179 -18.66 -1.57 8.34
C PRO A 179 -17.40 -2.11 7.63
N VAL A 180 -16.68 -1.22 6.98
CA VAL A 180 -15.40 -1.46 6.31
C VAL A 180 -14.39 -0.47 6.83
N GLY A 181 -13.20 -0.95 7.19
CA GLY A 181 -12.06 -0.09 7.52
C GLY A 181 -11.39 0.42 6.25
N TRP A 182 -11.26 1.72 6.12
CA TRP A 182 -10.67 2.40 4.96
C TRP A 182 -9.38 3.10 5.33
N ILE A 183 -8.43 3.12 4.40
CA ILE A 183 -7.21 3.93 4.48
C ILE A 183 -6.74 4.28 3.07
N SER A 184 -6.13 5.46 2.89
CA SER A 184 -5.51 5.82 1.62
C SER A 184 -4.09 5.28 1.51
N VAL A 185 -3.61 5.02 0.30
CA VAL A 185 -2.21 4.60 0.09
C VAL A 185 -1.22 5.71 0.44
N GLU A 186 -1.62 6.96 0.39
CA GLU A 186 -0.78 8.09 0.81
C GLU A 186 -0.62 8.11 2.34
N ASP A 187 -1.66 7.80 3.12
CA ASP A 187 -1.56 7.68 4.58
C ASP A 187 -0.70 6.49 4.99
N ILE A 188 -0.81 5.35 4.28
CA ILE A 188 0.09 4.20 4.48
C ILE A 188 1.55 4.63 4.26
N ALA A 189 1.82 5.42 3.21
CA ALA A 189 3.15 5.89 2.91
C ALA A 189 3.72 6.82 4.01
N VAL A 190 2.89 7.67 4.61
CA VAL A 190 3.27 8.50 5.77
C VAL A 190 3.66 7.63 6.95
N ILE A 191 2.85 6.61 7.27
CA ILE A 191 3.11 5.70 8.39
C ILE A 191 4.39 4.89 8.15
N ALA A 192 4.59 4.38 6.92
CA ALA A 192 5.81 3.67 6.53
C ALA A 192 7.07 4.56 6.67
N ALA A 193 6.99 5.82 6.25
CA ALA A 193 8.11 6.76 6.39
C ALA A 193 8.42 7.06 7.87
N LYS A 194 7.40 7.21 8.72
CA LYS A 194 7.59 7.37 10.17
C LYS A 194 8.26 6.14 10.81
N ALA A 195 7.92 4.94 10.35
CA ALA A 195 8.58 3.72 10.84
C ALA A 195 10.09 3.72 10.54
N PHE A 196 10.54 4.25 9.40
CA PHE A 196 11.96 4.42 9.11
C PHE A 196 12.61 5.56 9.88
N THR A 197 11.86 6.60 10.20
CA THR A 197 12.37 7.75 10.97
C THR A 197 12.58 7.38 12.44
N ASP A 198 11.69 6.60 13.02
CA ASP A 198 11.77 6.15 14.43
C ASP A 198 11.63 4.62 14.53
N PRO A 199 12.67 3.86 14.14
CA PRO A 199 12.65 2.40 14.25
C PRO A 199 12.39 1.90 15.67
N GLY A 200 12.83 2.66 16.69
CA GLY A 200 12.64 2.29 18.09
C GLY A 200 11.18 2.22 18.51
N ALA A 201 10.36 3.14 18.01
CA ALA A 201 8.93 3.15 18.29
C ALA A 201 8.12 2.14 17.47
N PHE A 202 8.69 1.59 16.38
CA PHE A 202 7.94 0.76 15.43
C PHE A 202 8.39 -0.71 15.38
N THR A 203 9.65 -1.01 15.65
CA THR A 203 10.16 -2.38 15.63
C THR A 203 9.36 -3.30 16.54
N GLY A 204 9.01 -4.47 16.03
CA GLY A 204 8.19 -5.47 16.72
C GLY A 204 6.69 -5.20 16.68
N ARG A 205 6.25 -4.06 16.12
CA ARG A 205 4.81 -3.76 16.02
C ARG A 205 4.18 -4.40 14.79
N ASP A 206 2.95 -4.85 14.98
CA ASP A 206 2.02 -5.29 13.96
C ASP A 206 0.80 -4.35 14.01
N LEU A 207 0.60 -3.57 12.95
CA LEU A 207 -0.30 -2.45 12.93
C LEU A 207 -1.43 -2.65 11.91
N ALA A 208 -2.65 -2.89 12.39
CA ALA A 208 -3.83 -2.75 11.57
C ALA A 208 -4.05 -1.26 11.24
N LEU A 209 -4.11 -0.93 9.96
CA LEU A 209 -4.21 0.45 9.51
C LEU A 209 -5.62 0.76 9.00
N VAL A 210 -6.33 1.57 9.77
CA VAL A 210 -7.70 2.04 9.48
C VAL A 210 -7.78 3.53 9.83
N SER A 211 -8.09 4.39 8.86
CA SER A 211 -8.26 5.83 9.10
C SER A 211 -9.73 6.26 9.19
N ASP A 212 -10.64 5.50 8.57
CA ASP A 212 -12.09 5.75 8.63
C ASP A 212 -12.86 4.42 8.57
N VAL A 213 -14.01 4.36 9.23
CA VAL A 213 -14.89 3.19 9.21
C VAL A 213 -16.22 3.60 8.59
N ARG A 214 -16.51 3.08 7.38
CA ARG A 214 -17.73 3.37 6.63
C ARG A 214 -18.25 2.14 5.93
N SER A 215 -19.54 1.94 5.95
CA SER A 215 -20.22 0.97 5.09
C SER A 215 -20.23 1.45 3.63
N ILE A 216 -20.54 0.55 2.70
CA ILE A 216 -20.66 0.92 1.29
C ILE A 216 -21.83 1.90 1.07
N ASP A 217 -22.92 1.78 1.82
CA ASP A 217 -24.04 2.73 1.72
C ASP A 217 -23.64 4.13 2.21
N GLU A 218 -22.88 4.24 3.29
CA GLU A 218 -22.30 5.52 3.74
C GLU A 218 -21.32 6.07 2.69
N CYS A 219 -20.46 5.23 2.13
CA CYS A 219 -19.56 5.64 1.05
C CYS A 219 -20.32 6.16 -0.19
N ARG A 220 -21.45 5.54 -0.55
CA ARG A 220 -22.33 6.03 -1.63
C ARG A 220 -22.96 7.39 -1.31
N ALA A 221 -23.38 7.61 -0.08
CA ALA A 221 -23.91 8.89 0.39
C ALA A 221 -22.82 9.97 0.30
N ILE A 222 -21.63 9.69 0.88
CA ILE A 222 -20.47 10.60 0.83
C ILE A 222 -20.10 10.90 -0.64
N TRP A 223 -20.05 9.87 -1.49
CA TRP A 223 -19.74 10.06 -2.92
C TRP A 223 -20.74 11.02 -3.58
N ARG A 224 -22.05 10.84 -3.36
CA ARG A 224 -23.09 11.71 -3.92
C ARG A 224 -22.94 13.15 -3.42
N ASP A 225 -22.72 13.33 -2.13
CA ASP A 225 -22.54 14.66 -1.53
C ASP A 225 -21.33 15.39 -2.14
N VAL A 226 -20.19 14.69 -2.26
CA VAL A 226 -18.95 15.28 -2.74
C VAL A 226 -18.99 15.52 -4.26
N THR A 227 -19.54 14.57 -5.05
CA THR A 227 -19.45 14.63 -6.52
C THR A 227 -20.70 15.14 -7.21
N GLY A 228 -21.82 15.29 -6.48
CA GLY A 228 -23.13 15.71 -7.01
C GLY A 228 -23.91 14.60 -7.73
N ARG A 229 -23.39 13.36 -7.78
CA ARG A 229 -24.03 12.22 -8.47
C ARG A 229 -23.65 10.89 -7.79
N PRO A 230 -24.50 9.85 -7.89
CA PRO A 230 -24.17 8.55 -7.36
C PRO A 230 -22.96 7.92 -8.09
N PRO A 231 -22.19 7.04 -7.45
CA PRO A 231 -21.14 6.28 -8.13
C PRO A 231 -21.75 5.40 -9.23
N ARG A 232 -20.99 5.21 -10.30
CA ARG A 232 -21.39 4.29 -11.37
C ARG A 232 -21.44 2.87 -10.83
N ARG A 233 -22.50 2.14 -11.19
CA ARG A 233 -22.70 0.72 -10.84
C ARG A 233 -22.83 -0.08 -12.13
N PHE A 234 -22.22 -1.24 -12.13
CA PHE A 234 -22.36 -2.22 -13.21
C PHE A 234 -22.80 -3.56 -12.61
N ALA A 235 -24.02 -3.95 -12.91
CA ALA A 235 -24.59 -5.21 -12.44
C ALA A 235 -23.92 -6.38 -13.18
N MET A 236 -22.99 -7.06 -12.49
CA MET A 236 -22.26 -8.19 -13.00
C MET A 236 -22.62 -9.42 -12.17
N PRO A 237 -22.94 -10.59 -12.81
CA PRO A 237 -23.06 -11.84 -12.08
C PRO A 237 -21.75 -12.24 -11.39
N VAL A 238 -21.84 -12.83 -10.19
CA VAL A 238 -20.66 -13.22 -9.40
C VAL A 238 -19.73 -14.14 -10.22
N TRP A 239 -20.29 -15.20 -10.87
CA TRP A 239 -19.50 -16.13 -11.65
C TRP A 239 -18.70 -15.46 -12.79
N MET A 240 -19.27 -14.40 -13.37
CA MET A 240 -18.58 -13.64 -14.43
C MET A 240 -17.43 -12.82 -13.86
N PHE A 241 -17.61 -12.20 -12.70
CA PHE A 241 -16.54 -11.49 -12.02
C PHE A 241 -15.39 -12.44 -11.63
N GLU A 242 -15.75 -13.58 -11.02
CA GLU A 242 -14.80 -14.62 -10.62
C GLU A 242 -14.02 -15.21 -11.81
N ARG A 243 -14.63 -15.26 -12.99
CA ARG A 243 -13.97 -15.74 -14.23
C ARG A 243 -12.84 -14.82 -14.69
N PHE A 244 -12.92 -13.50 -14.40
CA PHE A 244 -11.93 -12.50 -14.81
C PHE A 244 -10.95 -12.14 -13.71
N SER A 245 -11.41 -12.05 -12.46
CA SER A 245 -10.63 -11.57 -11.32
C SER A 245 -10.16 -12.67 -10.36
N GLY A 246 -10.63 -13.91 -10.55
CA GLY A 246 -10.47 -14.98 -9.57
C GLY A 246 -11.52 -14.91 -8.47
N THR A 247 -11.42 -15.82 -7.51
CA THR A 247 -12.41 -15.99 -6.42
C THR A 247 -12.02 -15.27 -5.14
N ASP A 248 -10.83 -14.70 -5.06
CA ASP A 248 -10.23 -14.19 -3.82
C ASP A 248 -11.09 -13.07 -3.19
N GLU A 249 -11.42 -12.03 -3.97
CA GLU A 249 -12.22 -10.92 -3.47
C GLU A 249 -13.63 -11.35 -3.05
N THR A 250 -14.26 -12.26 -3.80
CA THR A 250 -15.61 -12.74 -3.47
C THR A 250 -15.61 -13.64 -2.24
N THR A 251 -14.56 -14.44 -2.05
CA THR A 251 -14.32 -15.21 -0.83
C THR A 251 -14.11 -14.29 0.36
N MET A 252 -13.27 -13.26 0.21
CA MET A 252 -13.03 -12.23 1.23
C MET A 252 -14.33 -11.53 1.65
N TRP A 253 -15.16 -11.09 0.70
CA TRP A 253 -16.40 -10.40 1.04
C TRP A 253 -17.43 -11.31 1.73
N ARG A 254 -17.51 -12.61 1.36
CA ARG A 254 -18.33 -13.60 2.08
C ARG A 254 -17.79 -13.83 3.49
N TRP A 255 -16.47 -13.98 3.63
CA TRP A 255 -15.83 -14.14 4.93
C TRP A 255 -16.10 -12.93 5.85
N LEU A 256 -15.94 -11.72 5.33
CA LEU A 256 -16.22 -10.47 6.06
C LEU A 256 -17.70 -10.29 6.43
N ARG A 257 -18.63 -10.91 5.70
CA ARG A 257 -20.05 -10.96 6.09
C ARG A 257 -20.24 -11.73 7.39
N ASP A 258 -19.55 -12.86 7.51
CA ASP A 258 -19.83 -13.86 8.54
C ASP A 258 -18.91 -13.71 9.76
N ASN A 259 -17.82 -12.94 9.63
CA ASN A 259 -16.82 -12.78 10.67
C ASN A 259 -16.68 -11.31 11.12
N HIS A 260 -16.27 -11.14 12.39
CA HIS A 260 -15.96 -9.82 12.94
C HIS A 260 -14.47 -9.52 12.73
N VAL A 261 -14.18 -8.29 12.32
CA VAL A 261 -12.82 -7.74 12.24
C VAL A 261 -12.78 -6.48 13.10
N ASP A 262 -11.75 -6.36 13.92
CA ASP A 262 -11.52 -5.13 14.67
C ASP A 262 -11.12 -4.00 13.72
N LEU A 263 -11.90 -2.93 13.72
CA LEU A 263 -11.72 -1.77 12.86
C LEU A 263 -11.35 -0.52 13.68
N ASP A 264 -10.52 -0.70 14.71
CA ASP A 264 -10.07 0.41 15.56
C ASP A 264 -9.21 1.40 14.75
N THR A 265 -9.64 2.67 14.74
CA THR A 265 -8.93 3.76 14.06
C THR A 265 -7.85 4.41 14.92
N ARG A 266 -7.88 4.20 16.25
CA ARG A 266 -6.97 4.87 17.20
C ARG A 266 -5.50 4.63 16.91
N PRO A 267 -5.02 3.40 16.63
CA PRO A 267 -3.61 3.17 16.35
C PRO A 267 -3.12 3.97 15.13
N THR A 268 -3.95 4.07 14.09
CA THR A 268 -3.63 4.88 12.90
C THR A 268 -3.61 6.37 13.22
N GLN A 269 -4.60 6.87 13.98
CA GLN A 269 -4.72 8.28 14.35
C GLN A 269 -3.62 8.74 15.32
N GLU A 270 -3.18 7.89 16.25
CA GLU A 270 -2.05 8.19 17.13
C GLU A 270 -0.75 8.36 16.35
N ILE A 271 -0.52 7.51 15.34
CA ILE A 271 0.67 7.60 14.49
C ILE A 271 0.54 8.75 13.49
N HIS A 272 -0.62 8.92 12.87
CA HIS A 272 -0.90 9.89 11.82
C HIS A 272 -2.24 10.59 12.06
N PRO A 273 -2.30 11.63 12.93
CA PRO A 273 -3.55 12.34 13.26
C PRO A 273 -4.25 12.99 12.05
N GLU A 274 -3.49 13.26 10.98
CA GLU A 274 -3.99 13.87 9.73
C GLU A 274 -4.46 12.82 8.71
N ALA A 275 -4.50 11.53 9.07
CA ALA A 275 -4.98 10.47 8.18
C ALA A 275 -6.41 10.76 7.69
N LEU A 276 -6.61 10.61 6.39
CA LEU A 276 -7.82 11.09 5.72
C LEU A 276 -9.02 10.19 6.01
N THR A 277 -10.17 10.81 6.24
CA THR A 277 -11.47 10.13 6.13
C THR A 277 -11.83 9.94 4.65
N VAL A 278 -12.76 9.01 4.34
CA VAL A 278 -13.28 8.80 2.98
C VAL A 278 -13.78 10.11 2.37
N ARG A 279 -14.45 10.96 3.15
CA ARG A 279 -14.97 12.26 2.69
C ARG A 279 -13.84 13.22 2.31
N GLN A 280 -12.83 13.35 3.15
CA GLN A 280 -11.67 14.23 2.90
C GLN A 280 -10.88 13.75 1.68
N TRP A 281 -10.64 12.44 1.58
CA TRP A 281 -9.93 11.85 0.47
C TRP A 281 -10.64 12.06 -0.88
N LEU A 282 -11.97 11.85 -0.94
CA LEU A 282 -12.76 12.13 -2.15
C LEU A 282 -12.76 13.61 -2.49
N GLY A 283 -12.83 14.49 -1.50
CA GLY A 283 -12.78 15.95 -1.68
C GLY A 283 -11.45 16.41 -2.28
N ALA A 284 -10.33 15.87 -1.77
CA ALA A 284 -9.00 16.18 -2.28
C ALA A 284 -8.80 15.73 -3.74
N LYS A 285 -9.37 14.59 -4.14
CA LYS A 285 -9.32 14.11 -5.54
C LYS A 285 -10.15 14.96 -6.51
N LYS A 286 -11.18 15.66 -6.04
CA LYS A 286 -12.01 16.55 -6.86
C LYS A 286 -11.39 17.94 -7.03
N ALA A 287 -10.57 18.39 -6.09
CA ALA A 287 -9.88 19.67 -6.19
C ALA A 287 -8.94 19.66 -7.42
N PRO A 288 -8.98 20.66 -8.32
CA PRO A 288 -8.02 20.75 -9.43
C PRO A 288 -6.62 20.79 -8.80
N SER A 289 -5.71 19.95 -9.30
CA SER A 289 -4.30 19.98 -8.92
C SER A 289 -3.82 21.44 -9.03
N ARG A 290 -3.44 22.05 -7.90
CA ARG A 290 -2.81 23.37 -7.93
C ARG A 290 -1.60 23.26 -8.85
N PRO A 291 -1.50 24.07 -9.95
CA PRO A 291 -0.26 24.12 -10.71
C PRO A 291 0.84 24.55 -9.76
N GLY A 292 1.91 23.77 -9.70
CA GLY A 292 3.05 24.04 -8.85
C GLY A 292 3.48 25.48 -9.01
N ALA A 293 3.74 26.16 -7.90
CA ALA A 293 4.31 27.50 -7.86
C ALA A 293 5.76 27.41 -8.40
N THR A 294 5.88 27.40 -9.73
CA THR A 294 7.13 27.71 -10.40
C THR A 294 7.36 29.20 -10.20
N GLY A 295 8.24 29.53 -9.24
CA GLY A 295 8.75 30.87 -9.05
C GLY A 295 9.29 31.43 -10.37
N ARG A 296 8.52 32.30 -11.03
CA ARG A 296 9.06 33.16 -12.06
C ARG A 296 9.87 34.26 -11.38
N GLY A 297 11.15 33.99 -11.21
CA GLY A 297 12.12 35.04 -11.00
C GLY A 297 12.13 35.93 -12.26
N ARG A 298 11.53 37.10 -12.16
CA ARG A 298 11.78 38.21 -13.10
C ARG A 298 13.16 38.75 -12.76
N GLY A 299 14.16 38.43 -13.55
CA GLY A 299 15.40 39.18 -13.59
C GLY A 299 15.17 40.54 -14.29
N PRO A 300 15.86 41.62 -13.87
CA PRO A 300 15.68 42.93 -14.45
C PRO A 300 16.30 43.02 -15.84
N LEU A 301 15.57 43.62 -16.77
CA LEU A 301 16.10 44.11 -18.06
C LEU A 301 17.15 45.21 -17.74
N ALA A 302 18.38 44.99 -18.14
CA ALA A 302 19.38 46.04 -18.25
C ALA A 302 19.52 46.43 -19.74
N VAL A 303 19.59 47.75 -19.94
CA VAL A 303 19.72 48.54 -21.14
C VAL A 303 20.82 48.08 -22.10
#